data_be007d3e5924927aa9af232bd2eb1dbe
#
_entry.id   be007d3e5924927aa9af232bd2eb1dbe
#
_cell.length_a   1.000
_cell.length_b   1.000
_cell.length_c   1.000
_cell.angle_alpha   90.00
_cell.angle_beta   90.00
_cell.angle_gamma   90.00
#
_symmetry.space_group_name_H-M   'P 1'
#
loop_
_entity.id
_entity.type
_entity.pdbx_description
1 polymer ?
#
loop_
_entity_poly.entity_id
_entity_poly.type
_entity_poly.pdbx_seq_one_letter_code
_entity_poly.pdbx_strand_id
1 'polypeptide(L)'
;MSAGSAAPTRLPGLDLLRAIAVLWTMQFHGFIVGGLGEDWHWLERYGWMGVDLFFVLSGFLIGGQLLRPLARGEAPSLRVFYVKRAFRILPAFWVVLAVYLLWPGFREAPGMEPWWKFALFFVNLDIDYASNAAFSHAWSLCVEEHFYLLFPALALLLARKPSAAKFWAVCIAILIGGIALRTSVWLHFGALQPQR
;
A
#
# COMPACT_ATOMS: atom_id res chain seq x y z
N MET A 1 33.56 -12.28 25.33
CA MET A 1 33.28 -10.88 24.97
C MET A 1 31.98 -10.89 24.19
N SER A 2 30.88 -10.50 24.83
CA SER A 2 29.54 -10.48 24.24
C SER A 2 29.45 -9.30 23.28
N ALA A 3 29.30 -9.57 21.99
CA ALA A 3 28.97 -8.55 20.99
C ALA A 3 27.56 -8.03 21.26
N GLY A 4 27.48 -6.84 21.85
CA GLY A 4 26.20 -6.16 22.09
C GLY A 4 25.46 -5.96 20.78
N SER A 5 24.32 -6.63 20.64
CA SER A 5 23.35 -6.38 19.57
C SER A 5 22.92 -4.92 19.66
N ALA A 6 23.44 -4.09 18.77
CA ALA A 6 22.99 -2.71 18.64
C ALA A 6 21.49 -2.74 18.30
N ALA A 7 20.66 -2.24 19.22
CA ALA A 7 19.23 -2.09 18.97
C ALA A 7 19.00 -1.30 17.67
N PRO A 8 18.03 -1.70 16.84
CA PRO A 8 17.75 -0.98 15.61
C PRO A 8 17.44 0.48 15.97
N THR A 9 18.23 1.41 15.44
CA THR A 9 18.04 2.84 15.65
C THR A 9 16.66 3.22 15.11
N ARG A 10 15.73 3.47 16.02
CA ARG A 10 14.43 4.08 15.68
C ARG A 10 14.71 5.44 15.06
N LEU A 11 14.05 5.73 13.96
CA LEU A 11 14.09 7.03 13.31
C LEU A 11 12.78 7.75 13.65
N PRO A 12 12.75 8.60 14.70
CA PRO A 12 11.52 9.21 15.20
C PRO A 12 10.77 10.01 14.13
N GLY A 13 11.50 10.62 13.18
CA GLY A 13 10.90 11.36 12.07
C GLY A 13 10.05 10.49 11.13
N LEU A 14 10.39 9.20 10.97
CA LEU A 14 9.58 8.29 10.14
C LEU A 14 8.28 7.88 10.85
N ASP A 15 8.31 7.75 12.17
CA ASP A 15 7.10 7.45 12.94
C ASP A 15 6.14 8.66 12.92
N LEU A 16 6.68 9.88 13.00
CA LEU A 16 5.89 11.12 12.84
C LEU A 16 5.25 11.22 11.45
N LEU A 17 6.04 11.00 10.39
CA LEU A 17 5.52 11.01 9.01
C LEU A 17 4.43 9.97 8.79
N ARG A 18 4.56 8.78 9.39
CA ARG A 18 3.50 7.76 9.36
C ARG A 18 2.24 8.21 10.07
N ALA A 19 2.38 8.83 11.24
CA ALA A 19 1.23 9.36 11.97
C ALA A 19 0.52 10.43 11.13
N ILE A 20 1.25 11.35 10.51
CA ILE A 20 0.71 12.35 9.59
C ILE A 20 -0.01 11.67 8.41
N ALA A 21 0.62 10.69 7.76
CA ALA A 21 0.03 9.96 6.64
C ALA A 21 -1.30 9.31 7.02
N VAL A 22 -1.34 8.60 8.15
CA VAL A 22 -2.56 7.94 8.65
C VAL A 22 -3.65 8.96 8.97
N LEU A 23 -3.33 9.99 9.74
CA LEU A 23 -4.31 11.02 10.11
C LEU A 23 -4.87 11.73 8.88
N TRP A 24 -4.03 12.03 7.89
CA TRP A 24 -4.48 12.68 6.66
C TRP A 24 -5.36 11.76 5.81
N THR A 25 -5.01 10.47 5.69
CA THR A 25 -5.89 9.48 5.05
C THR A 25 -7.22 9.30 5.79
N MET A 26 -7.21 9.34 7.13
CA MET A 26 -8.44 9.29 7.92
C MET A 26 -9.34 10.50 7.62
N GLN A 27 -8.77 11.69 7.46
CA GLN A 27 -9.52 12.90 7.10
C GLN A 27 -10.17 12.79 5.71
N PHE A 28 -9.48 12.17 4.74
CA PHE A 28 -10.08 11.88 3.43
C PHE A 28 -11.37 11.06 3.52
N HIS A 29 -11.46 10.17 4.50
CA HIS A 29 -12.65 9.36 4.76
C HIS A 29 -13.60 10.00 5.78
N GLY A 30 -13.30 11.22 6.25
CA GLY A 30 -14.08 11.94 7.25
C GLY A 30 -15.55 12.14 6.84
N PHE A 31 -15.83 12.25 5.53
CA PHE A 31 -17.19 12.37 4.99
C PHE A 31 -18.13 11.25 5.45
N ILE A 32 -17.61 10.06 5.77
CA ILE A 32 -18.41 8.91 6.28
C ILE A 32 -19.06 9.24 7.61
N VAL A 33 -18.43 10.12 8.43
CA VAL A 33 -18.87 10.51 9.76
C VAL A 33 -19.30 11.98 9.85
N GLY A 34 -19.57 12.63 8.71
CA GLY A 34 -20.08 14.01 8.64
C GLY A 34 -19.05 15.08 8.28
N GLY A 35 -17.79 14.70 8.04
CA GLY A 35 -16.73 15.63 7.61
C GLY A 35 -16.23 16.56 8.70
N LEU A 36 -15.23 17.40 8.33
CA LEU A 36 -14.63 18.42 9.21
C LEU A 36 -15.30 19.80 9.11
N GLY A 37 -16.29 19.94 8.22
CA GLY A 37 -16.91 21.21 7.90
C GLY A 37 -16.19 22.00 6.80
N GLU A 38 -16.83 23.08 6.33
CA GLU A 38 -16.40 23.82 5.12
C GLU A 38 -15.00 24.41 5.24
N ASP A 39 -14.61 24.90 6.40
CA ASP A 39 -13.30 25.52 6.62
C ASP A 39 -12.13 24.54 6.45
N TRP A 40 -12.36 23.26 6.63
CA TRP A 40 -11.35 22.20 6.58
C TRP A 40 -11.49 21.28 5.36
N HIS A 41 -12.41 21.56 4.45
CA HIS A 41 -12.67 20.75 3.27
C HIS A 41 -11.43 20.52 2.39
N TRP A 42 -10.50 21.47 2.33
CA TRP A 42 -9.24 21.31 1.61
C TRP A 42 -8.39 20.17 2.18
N LEU A 43 -8.40 19.97 3.51
CA LEU A 43 -7.64 18.89 4.15
C LEU A 43 -8.24 17.51 3.81
N GLU A 44 -9.56 17.42 3.79
CA GLU A 44 -10.27 16.22 3.36
C GLU A 44 -10.00 15.95 1.87
N ARG A 45 -10.13 16.93 1.02
CA ARG A 45 -9.97 16.82 -0.43
C ARG A 45 -8.61 16.23 -0.85
N TYR A 46 -7.55 16.58 -0.15
CA TYR A 46 -6.18 16.13 -0.46
C TYR A 46 -5.69 14.99 0.44
N GLY A 47 -6.53 14.44 1.30
CA GLY A 47 -6.15 13.39 2.25
C GLY A 47 -5.71 12.07 1.59
N TRP A 48 -6.08 11.83 0.33
CA TRP A 48 -5.57 10.71 -0.46
C TRP A 48 -4.04 10.72 -0.61
N MET A 49 -3.39 11.90 -0.56
CA MET A 49 -1.92 12.03 -0.57
C MET A 49 -1.26 11.35 0.64
N GLY A 50 -2.01 11.14 1.73
CA GLY A 50 -1.55 10.37 2.88
C GLY A 50 -1.23 8.92 2.50
N VAL A 51 -1.97 8.32 1.55
CA VAL A 51 -1.69 6.97 1.04
C VAL A 51 -0.37 6.96 0.25
N ASP A 52 -0.12 7.97 -0.58
CA ASP A 52 1.13 8.08 -1.33
C ASP A 52 2.33 8.23 -0.40
N LEU A 53 2.21 9.09 0.62
CA LEU A 53 3.24 9.24 1.65
C LEU A 53 3.48 7.91 2.37
N PHE A 54 2.42 7.18 2.69
CA PHE A 54 2.52 5.87 3.33
C PHE A 54 3.25 4.84 2.44
N PHE A 55 2.97 4.82 1.14
CA PHE A 55 3.67 3.95 0.19
C PHE A 55 5.16 4.26 0.09
N VAL A 56 5.52 5.55 0.05
CA VAL A 56 6.94 5.98 0.03
C VAL A 56 7.66 5.52 1.31
N LEU A 57 7.04 5.71 2.47
CA LEU A 57 7.59 5.29 3.77
C LEU A 57 7.72 3.77 3.86
N SER A 58 6.72 3.02 3.40
CA SER A 58 6.75 1.56 3.35
C SER A 58 7.86 1.07 2.43
N GLY A 59 8.00 1.65 1.23
CA GLY A 59 9.06 1.33 0.29
C GLY A 59 10.45 1.58 0.87
N PHE A 60 10.67 2.73 1.52
CA PHE A 60 11.93 3.08 2.18
C PHE A 60 12.31 2.09 3.29
N LEU A 61 11.36 1.76 4.16
CA LEU A 61 11.61 0.89 5.30
C LEU A 61 11.86 -0.55 4.89
N ILE A 62 11.09 -1.05 3.94
CA ILE A 62 11.22 -2.42 3.42
C ILE A 62 12.48 -2.54 2.57
N GLY A 63 12.75 -1.52 1.74
CA GLY A 63 14.01 -1.42 1.02
C GLY A 63 15.20 -1.50 1.97
N GLY A 64 15.17 -0.72 3.06
CA GLY A 64 16.20 -0.76 4.07
C GLY A 64 16.35 -2.12 4.77
N GLN A 65 15.24 -2.83 5.02
CA GLN A 65 15.28 -4.16 5.65
C GLN A 65 15.93 -5.23 4.77
N LEU A 66 15.75 -5.15 3.46
CA LEU A 66 16.28 -6.14 2.52
C LEU A 66 17.65 -5.74 1.94
N LEU A 67 17.83 -4.49 1.57
CA LEU A 67 19.04 -4.05 0.87
C LEU A 67 20.23 -3.84 1.81
N ARG A 68 20.01 -3.44 3.07
CA ARG A 68 21.12 -3.24 4.04
C ARG A 68 21.86 -4.55 4.35
N PRO A 69 21.20 -5.68 4.67
CA PRO A 69 21.90 -6.96 4.81
C PRO A 69 22.62 -7.36 3.53
N LEU A 70 21.98 -7.24 2.36
CA LEU A 70 22.58 -7.55 1.08
C LEU A 70 23.84 -6.72 0.80
N ALA A 71 23.84 -5.43 1.15
CA ALA A 71 25.01 -4.55 1.02
C ALA A 71 26.17 -4.96 1.94
N ARG A 72 25.89 -5.68 3.03
CA ARG A 72 26.90 -6.26 3.94
C ARG A 72 27.36 -7.66 3.55
N GLY A 73 26.85 -8.20 2.42
CA GLY A 73 27.10 -9.58 2.02
C GLY A 73 26.30 -10.63 2.80
N GLU A 74 25.32 -10.19 3.59
CA GLU A 74 24.44 -11.07 4.37
C GLU A 74 23.22 -11.46 3.54
N ALA A 75 22.77 -12.72 3.63
CA ALA A 75 21.54 -13.16 2.99
C ALA A 75 20.33 -12.85 3.88
N PRO A 76 19.41 -11.95 3.48
CA PRO A 76 18.21 -11.70 4.26
C PRO A 76 17.30 -12.93 4.25
N SER A 77 16.74 -13.27 5.42
CA SER A 77 15.78 -14.36 5.52
C SER A 77 14.42 -13.94 5.00
N LEU A 78 14.07 -14.37 3.78
CA LEU A 78 12.75 -14.09 3.20
C LEU A 78 11.61 -14.70 4.02
N ARG A 79 11.83 -15.89 4.61
CA ARG A 79 10.83 -16.53 5.48
C ARG A 79 10.49 -15.61 6.67
N VAL A 80 11.51 -15.08 7.36
CA VAL A 80 11.30 -14.18 8.48
C VAL A 80 10.62 -12.88 8.03
N PHE A 81 10.99 -12.38 6.86
CA PHE A 81 10.37 -11.19 6.27
C PHE A 81 8.88 -11.41 6.04
N TYR A 82 8.47 -12.46 5.31
CA TYR A 82 7.06 -12.73 4.99
C TYR A 82 6.25 -13.06 6.25
N VAL A 83 6.76 -13.88 7.15
CA VAL A 83 6.07 -14.23 8.40
C VAL A 83 5.78 -12.98 9.24
N LYS A 84 6.77 -12.10 9.43
CA LYS A 84 6.57 -10.85 10.18
C LYS A 84 5.52 -9.94 9.53
N ARG A 85 5.45 -9.89 8.21
CA ARG A 85 4.45 -9.10 7.46
C ARG A 85 3.07 -9.72 7.58
N ALA A 86 2.95 -11.02 7.33
CA ALA A 86 1.70 -11.73 7.45
C ALA A 86 1.06 -11.56 8.84
N PHE A 87 1.81 -11.77 9.91
CA PHE A 87 1.29 -11.60 11.28
C PHE A 87 0.98 -10.14 11.64
N ARG A 88 1.57 -9.19 10.96
CA ARG A 88 1.29 -7.77 11.19
C ARG A 88 0.00 -7.31 10.54
N ILE A 89 -0.35 -7.84 9.36
CA ILE A 89 -1.40 -7.31 8.51
C ILE A 89 -2.61 -8.24 8.47
N LEU A 90 -2.42 -9.52 8.16
CA LEU A 90 -3.50 -10.46 7.88
C LEU A 90 -4.50 -10.63 9.05
N PRO A 91 -4.09 -10.72 10.33
CA PRO A 91 -5.05 -10.94 11.39
C PRO A 91 -6.06 -9.79 11.51
N ALA A 92 -5.58 -8.56 11.52
CA ALA A 92 -6.43 -7.38 11.60
C ALA A 92 -7.31 -7.24 10.34
N PHE A 93 -6.73 -7.44 9.16
CA PHE A 93 -7.45 -7.38 7.90
C PHE A 93 -8.60 -8.39 7.82
N TRP A 94 -8.35 -9.64 8.18
CA TRP A 94 -9.38 -10.68 8.12
C TRP A 94 -10.47 -10.50 9.17
N VAL A 95 -10.14 -9.95 10.35
CA VAL A 95 -11.16 -9.58 11.34
C VAL A 95 -12.08 -8.49 10.76
N VAL A 96 -11.52 -7.44 10.18
CA VAL A 96 -12.31 -6.37 9.55
C VAL A 96 -13.13 -6.91 8.38
N LEU A 97 -12.53 -7.71 7.50
CA LEU A 97 -13.25 -8.34 6.40
C LEU A 97 -14.42 -9.21 6.89
N ALA A 98 -14.22 -9.98 7.95
CA ALA A 98 -15.27 -10.79 8.55
C ALA A 98 -16.42 -9.92 9.09
N VAL A 99 -16.13 -8.78 9.72
CA VAL A 99 -17.15 -7.81 10.16
C VAL A 99 -17.96 -7.31 8.98
N TYR A 100 -17.30 -6.90 7.88
CA TYR A 100 -17.99 -6.45 6.66
C TYR A 100 -18.87 -7.53 6.02
N LEU A 101 -18.46 -8.80 6.09
CA LEU A 101 -19.23 -9.93 5.53
C LEU A 101 -20.41 -10.32 6.42
N LEU A 102 -20.19 -10.38 7.73
CA LEU A 102 -21.17 -10.89 8.68
C LEU A 102 -22.18 -9.83 9.15
N TRP A 103 -21.81 -8.55 9.06
CA TRP A 103 -22.65 -7.45 9.51
C TRP A 103 -22.85 -6.38 8.43
N PRO A 104 -23.80 -6.60 7.49
CA PRO A 104 -24.07 -5.65 6.40
C PRO A 104 -24.40 -4.23 6.87
N GLY A 105 -25.00 -4.06 8.04
CA GLY A 105 -25.30 -2.76 8.63
C GLY A 105 -24.08 -1.93 9.06
N PHE A 106 -22.90 -2.53 9.07
CA PHE A 106 -21.62 -1.84 9.34
C PHE A 106 -21.01 -1.21 8.05
N ARG A 107 -21.51 -1.59 6.88
CA ARG A 107 -20.95 -1.15 5.60
C ARG A 107 -21.32 0.30 5.34
N GLU A 108 -20.37 1.09 4.84
CA GLU A 108 -20.56 2.47 4.38
C GLU A 108 -21.32 2.58 3.06
N ALA A 109 -21.47 1.47 2.34
CA ALA A 109 -22.22 1.37 1.10
C ALA A 109 -22.96 0.03 0.99
N PRO A 110 -24.07 -0.06 0.26
CA PRO A 110 -24.89 -1.28 0.21
C PRO A 110 -24.21 -2.42 -0.53
N GLY A 111 -23.45 -2.14 -1.59
CA GLY A 111 -22.78 -3.14 -2.42
C GLY A 111 -21.32 -3.35 -2.03
N MET A 112 -20.85 -4.59 -2.11
CA MET A 112 -19.49 -5.00 -1.82
C MET A 112 -19.02 -5.97 -2.91
N GLU A 113 -17.77 -5.81 -3.33
CA GLU A 113 -17.12 -6.76 -4.23
C GLU A 113 -17.12 -8.17 -3.64
N PRO A 114 -17.03 -9.24 -4.46
CA PRO A 114 -16.97 -10.61 -3.97
C PRO A 114 -15.85 -10.81 -2.94
N TRP A 115 -16.15 -11.50 -1.84
CA TRP A 115 -15.25 -11.68 -0.71
C TRP A 115 -13.86 -12.21 -1.10
N TRP A 116 -13.77 -13.06 -2.12
CA TRP A 116 -12.51 -13.63 -2.58
C TRP A 116 -11.55 -12.58 -3.19
N LYS A 117 -12.07 -11.49 -3.79
CA LYS A 117 -11.22 -10.38 -4.26
C LYS A 117 -10.47 -9.74 -3.10
N PHE A 118 -11.11 -9.60 -1.94
CA PHE A 118 -10.47 -9.11 -0.72
C PHE A 118 -9.51 -10.15 -0.14
N ALA A 119 -9.98 -11.38 0.06
CA ALA A 119 -9.19 -12.45 0.67
C ALA A 119 -7.88 -12.74 -0.08
N LEU A 120 -7.87 -12.57 -1.40
CA LEU A 120 -6.72 -12.75 -2.28
C LEU A 120 -6.01 -11.44 -2.65
N PHE A 121 -6.42 -10.31 -2.07
CA PHE A 121 -5.84 -8.98 -2.35
C PHE A 121 -5.97 -8.53 -3.81
N PHE A 122 -7.03 -8.89 -4.52
CA PHE A 122 -7.27 -8.51 -5.92
C PHE A 122 -8.26 -7.35 -6.10
N VAL A 123 -8.83 -6.82 -5.02
CA VAL A 123 -9.85 -5.77 -5.12
C VAL A 123 -9.33 -4.50 -5.83
N ASN A 124 -8.03 -4.21 -5.74
CA ASN A 124 -7.42 -3.05 -6.39
C ASN A 124 -7.35 -3.12 -7.92
N LEU A 125 -7.57 -4.28 -8.51
CA LEU A 125 -7.47 -4.46 -9.96
C LEU A 125 -8.75 -4.05 -10.69
N ASP A 126 -9.90 -4.17 -10.04
CA ASP A 126 -11.20 -3.86 -10.62
C ASP A 126 -12.23 -3.63 -9.51
N ILE A 127 -12.57 -2.36 -9.25
CA ILE A 127 -13.59 -1.95 -8.29
C ILE A 127 -14.71 -1.25 -9.03
N ASP A 128 -15.90 -1.77 -8.92
CA ASP A 128 -17.12 -1.06 -9.33
C ASP A 128 -17.58 -0.12 -8.22
N TYR A 129 -17.03 1.09 -8.22
CA TYR A 129 -17.41 2.12 -7.23
C TYR A 129 -18.86 2.57 -7.31
N ALA A 130 -19.54 2.33 -8.43
CA ALA A 130 -20.94 2.70 -8.59
C ALA A 130 -21.88 1.75 -7.83
N SER A 131 -21.55 0.45 -7.82
CA SER A 131 -22.42 -0.60 -7.25
C SER A 131 -21.83 -1.28 -6.02
N ASN A 132 -20.49 -1.37 -5.91
CA ASN A 132 -19.78 -2.20 -4.93
C ASN A 132 -18.71 -1.41 -4.15
N ALA A 133 -19.07 -0.25 -3.60
CA ALA A 133 -18.13 0.66 -2.94
C ALA A 133 -17.76 0.25 -1.52
N ALA A 134 -18.51 -0.66 -0.86
CA ALA A 134 -18.23 -1.08 0.51
C ALA A 134 -16.86 -1.74 0.64
N PHE A 135 -16.09 -1.31 1.64
CA PHE A 135 -14.72 -1.75 1.91
C PHE A 135 -13.74 -1.48 0.74
N SER A 136 -14.10 -0.60 -0.18
CA SER A 136 -13.27 -0.28 -1.34
C SER A 136 -11.91 0.30 -0.94
N HIS A 137 -11.81 1.02 0.19
CA HIS A 137 -10.55 1.57 0.71
C HIS A 137 -9.47 0.51 1.02
N ALA A 138 -9.83 -0.78 1.08
CA ALA A 138 -8.87 -1.88 1.16
C ALA A 138 -7.95 -1.99 -0.07
N TRP A 139 -8.24 -1.28 -1.18
CA TRP A 139 -7.41 -1.28 -2.38
C TRP A 139 -5.94 -0.91 -2.11
N SER A 140 -5.71 0.04 -1.22
CA SER A 140 -4.35 0.50 -0.89
C SER A 140 -3.55 -0.59 -0.19
N LEU A 141 -4.18 -1.37 0.68
CA LEU A 141 -3.55 -2.52 1.32
C LEU A 141 -3.22 -3.63 0.29
N CYS A 142 -4.09 -3.85 -0.70
CA CYS A 142 -3.80 -4.80 -1.78
C CYS A 142 -2.55 -4.39 -2.58
N VAL A 143 -2.39 -3.11 -2.90
CA VAL A 143 -1.18 -2.58 -3.56
C VAL A 143 0.06 -2.82 -2.70
N GLU A 144 -0.05 -2.60 -1.39
CA GLU A 144 1.05 -2.82 -0.45
C GLU A 144 1.45 -4.31 -0.38
N GLU A 145 0.49 -5.24 -0.35
CA GLU A 145 0.75 -6.68 -0.36
C GLU A 145 1.40 -7.16 -1.66
N HIS A 146 0.96 -6.65 -2.81
CA HIS A 146 1.62 -6.92 -4.09
C HIS A 146 3.08 -6.42 -4.09
N PHE A 147 3.32 -5.24 -3.55
CA PHE A 147 4.68 -4.73 -3.39
C PHE A 147 5.52 -5.65 -2.48
N TYR A 148 5.00 -6.10 -1.35
CA TYR A 148 5.70 -7.03 -0.45
C TYR A 148 6.00 -8.36 -1.09
N LEU A 149 5.14 -8.84 -1.97
CA LEU A 149 5.34 -10.09 -2.70
C LEU A 149 6.45 -9.96 -3.75
N LEU A 150 6.45 -8.88 -4.54
CA LEU A 150 7.31 -8.72 -5.70
C LEU A 150 8.67 -8.11 -5.37
N PHE A 151 8.71 -7.14 -4.45
CA PHE A 151 9.93 -6.38 -4.16
C PHE A 151 11.10 -7.23 -3.66
N PRO A 152 10.94 -8.25 -2.78
CA PRO A 152 12.05 -9.09 -2.37
C PRO A 152 12.72 -9.84 -3.51
N ALA A 153 11.93 -10.37 -4.44
CA ALA A 153 12.45 -11.04 -5.63
C ALA A 153 13.26 -10.07 -6.51
N LEU A 154 12.73 -8.87 -6.75
CA LEU A 154 13.40 -7.82 -7.50
C LEU A 154 14.69 -7.37 -6.80
N ALA A 155 14.67 -7.16 -5.48
CA ALA A 155 15.84 -6.78 -4.71
C ALA A 155 16.97 -7.82 -4.80
N LEU A 156 16.63 -9.12 -4.69
CA LEU A 156 17.59 -10.21 -4.83
C LEU A 156 18.17 -10.31 -6.24
N LEU A 157 17.34 -10.10 -7.27
CA LEU A 157 17.81 -10.11 -8.67
C LEU A 157 18.79 -8.96 -8.93
N LEU A 158 18.51 -7.76 -8.42
CA LEU A 158 19.40 -6.61 -8.54
C LEU A 158 20.70 -6.80 -7.74
N ALA A 159 20.62 -7.44 -6.57
CA ALA A 159 21.79 -7.68 -5.71
C ALA A 159 22.76 -8.74 -6.27
N ARG A 160 22.33 -9.66 -7.15
CA ARG A 160 23.21 -10.67 -7.75
C ARG A 160 24.37 -10.07 -8.55
N LYS A 161 24.12 -8.98 -9.27
CA LYS A 161 25.13 -8.21 -10.01
C LYS A 161 24.78 -6.73 -9.87
N PRO A 162 25.18 -6.09 -8.75
CA PRO A 162 24.79 -4.72 -8.46
C PRO A 162 25.35 -3.77 -9.52
N SER A 163 24.48 -2.90 -10.03
CA SER A 163 24.85 -1.90 -11.03
C SER A 163 23.85 -0.74 -10.92
N ALA A 164 24.39 0.48 -10.79
CA ALA A 164 23.56 1.69 -10.79
C ALA A 164 22.71 1.81 -12.05
N ALA A 165 23.28 1.47 -13.20
CA ALA A 165 22.55 1.51 -14.47
C ALA A 165 21.35 0.55 -14.49
N LYS A 166 21.50 -0.68 -13.97
CA LYS A 166 20.39 -1.63 -13.85
C LYS A 166 19.32 -1.15 -12.89
N PHE A 167 19.72 -0.59 -11.75
CA PHE A 167 18.79 -0.03 -10.78
C PHE A 167 17.93 1.07 -11.42
N TRP A 168 18.58 2.05 -12.07
CA TRP A 168 17.86 3.13 -12.75
C TRP A 168 17.01 2.64 -13.92
N ALA A 169 17.50 1.67 -14.69
CA ALA A 169 16.72 1.08 -15.79
C ALA A 169 15.43 0.43 -15.28
N VAL A 170 15.50 -0.29 -14.15
CA VAL A 170 14.30 -0.89 -13.51
C VAL A 170 13.35 0.19 -13.01
N CYS A 171 13.85 1.21 -12.33
CA CYS A 171 13.03 2.33 -11.85
C CYS A 171 12.31 3.03 -13.00
N ILE A 172 13.04 3.33 -14.08
CA ILE A 172 12.49 3.98 -15.28
C ILE A 172 11.47 3.06 -15.98
N ALA A 173 11.76 1.76 -16.08
CA ALA A 173 10.85 0.79 -16.70
C ALA A 173 9.53 0.67 -15.92
N ILE A 174 9.58 0.64 -14.58
CA ILE A 174 8.40 0.62 -13.73
C ILE A 174 7.60 1.92 -13.91
N LEU A 175 8.26 3.07 -13.92
CA LEU A 175 7.61 4.37 -14.09
C LEU A 175 6.93 4.48 -15.46
N ILE A 176 7.66 4.18 -16.54
CA ILE A 176 7.12 4.22 -17.91
C ILE A 176 5.99 3.19 -18.07
N GLY A 177 6.20 1.96 -17.57
CA GLY A 177 5.17 0.91 -17.62
C GLY A 177 3.91 1.30 -16.88
N GLY A 178 4.03 1.91 -15.70
CA GLY A 178 2.89 2.41 -14.93
C GLY A 178 2.14 3.53 -15.66
N ILE A 179 2.86 4.49 -16.24
CA ILE A 179 2.26 5.57 -17.04
C ILE A 179 1.56 5.00 -18.29
N ALA A 180 2.22 4.10 -19.02
CA ALA A 180 1.66 3.49 -20.21
C ALA A 180 0.39 2.68 -19.90
N LEU A 181 0.41 1.87 -18.83
CA LEU A 181 -0.76 1.11 -18.39
C LEU A 181 -1.91 2.05 -18.02
N ARG A 182 -1.64 3.07 -17.22
CA ARG A 182 -2.67 4.05 -16.82
C ARG A 182 -3.26 4.77 -18.02
N THR A 183 -2.42 5.20 -18.95
CA THR A 183 -2.85 5.86 -20.21
C THR A 183 -3.70 4.91 -21.05
N SER A 184 -3.29 3.65 -21.20
CA SER A 184 -4.03 2.64 -21.94
C SER A 184 -5.42 2.39 -21.34
N VAL A 185 -5.49 2.22 -20.01
CA VAL A 185 -6.76 2.07 -19.30
C VAL A 185 -7.63 3.31 -19.48
N TRP A 186 -7.07 4.51 -19.36
CA TRP A 186 -7.83 5.76 -19.56
C TRP A 186 -8.37 5.89 -20.98
N LEU A 187 -7.58 5.57 -21.99
CA LEU A 187 -8.00 5.63 -23.40
C LEU A 187 -9.10 4.61 -23.73
N HIS A 188 -9.07 3.42 -23.10
CA HIS A 188 -10.06 2.37 -23.36
C HIS A 188 -11.35 2.55 -22.55
N PHE A 189 -11.27 2.99 -21.31
CA PHE A 189 -12.41 3.05 -20.40
C PHE A 189 -12.81 4.48 -20.03
N GLY A 190 -11.88 5.43 -19.98
CA GLY A 190 -12.15 6.83 -19.62
C GLY A 190 -12.94 7.58 -20.70
N ALA A 191 -12.77 7.20 -21.95
CA ALA A 191 -13.56 7.74 -23.08
C ALA A 191 -15.04 7.29 -23.06
N LEU A 192 -15.37 6.25 -22.27
CA LEU A 192 -16.74 5.73 -22.14
C LEU A 192 -17.49 6.33 -20.93
N GLN A 193 -16.82 7.05 -20.07
CA GLN A 193 -17.46 7.78 -18.96
C GLN A 193 -17.61 9.26 -19.33
N PRO A 194 -18.85 9.76 -19.53
CA PRO A 194 -19.09 11.20 -19.64
C PRO A 194 -18.57 11.86 -18.36
N GLN A 195 -17.75 12.89 -18.50
CA GLN A 195 -17.25 13.67 -17.37
C GLN A 195 -18.46 14.17 -16.56
N ARG A 196 -18.61 13.67 -15.33
CA ARG A 196 -19.51 14.21 -14.33
C ARG A 196 -18.76 15.20 -13.46
#